data_dde1eeec4871739686294fc10083aad6
#
_entry.id   dde1eeec4871739686294fc10083aad6
#
_cell.length_a   1.000
_cell.length_b   1.000
_cell.length_c   1.000
_cell.angle_alpha   90.00
_cell.angle_beta   90.00
_cell.angle_gamma   90.00
#
_symmetry.space_group_name_H-M   'P 1'
#
loop_
_entity.id
_entity.type
_entity.pdbx_description
1 polymer ?
#
loop_
_entity_poly.entity_id
_entity_poly.type
_entity_poly.pdbx_seq_one_letter_code
_entity_poly.pdbx_strand_id
1 'polypeptide(L)'
;MNDNNAKRRVPEDLVPLYNIVGEEKYKLIIKEMGGGLYYIPTKDELDIAERDREIFEDYIIKGMKINRVARKWELSASMISKIAGKERDKRQKK
;
A
#
# COMPACT_ATOMS: atom_id res chain seq x y z
N MET A 1 19.81 16.67 -27.00
CA MET A 1 19.40 17.22 -25.71
C MET A 1 19.95 16.37 -24.59
N ASN A 2 20.50 17.01 -23.59
CA ASN A 2 21.18 16.29 -22.54
C ASN A 2 20.29 16.01 -21.34
N ASP A 3 20.77 15.20 -20.43
CA ASP A 3 20.04 14.78 -19.24
C ASP A 3 19.62 15.95 -18.35
N ASN A 4 20.38 17.02 -18.36
CA ASN A 4 20.07 18.20 -17.53
C ASN A 4 18.75 18.85 -17.92
N ASN A 5 18.44 18.89 -19.22
CA ASN A 5 17.19 19.47 -19.68
C ASN A 5 15.98 18.62 -19.28
N ALA A 6 16.11 17.30 -19.39
CA ALA A 6 15.05 16.39 -18.96
C ALA A 6 14.82 16.53 -17.45
N LYS A 7 15.91 16.61 -16.69
CA LYS A 7 15.86 16.74 -15.25
C LYS A 7 15.23 18.06 -14.81
N ARG A 8 15.46 19.15 -15.56
CA ARG A 8 14.87 20.43 -15.23
C ARG A 8 13.36 20.48 -15.38
N ARG A 9 12.82 19.59 -16.22
CA ARG A 9 11.38 19.52 -16.43
C ARG A 9 10.66 18.69 -15.37
N VAL A 10 11.43 18.01 -14.54
CA VAL A 10 10.85 17.19 -13.47
C VAL A 10 10.52 18.08 -12.28
N PRO A 11 9.26 18.10 -11.83
CA PRO A 11 8.92 18.82 -10.60
C PRO A 11 9.80 18.36 -9.44
N GLU A 12 10.14 19.29 -8.57
CA GLU A 12 11.04 19.00 -7.47
C GLU A 12 10.61 17.80 -6.65
N ASP A 13 9.31 17.70 -6.38
CA ASP A 13 8.78 16.60 -5.58
C ASP A 13 8.95 15.24 -6.26
N LEU A 14 9.07 15.20 -7.57
CA LEU A 14 9.18 13.96 -8.32
C LEU A 14 10.63 13.61 -8.70
N VAL A 15 11.60 14.45 -8.34
CA VAL A 15 13.00 14.16 -8.62
C VAL A 15 13.44 12.82 -8.02
N PRO A 16 13.10 12.49 -6.75
CA PRO A 16 13.46 11.19 -6.23
C PRO A 16 12.90 10.03 -7.06
N LEU A 17 11.65 10.13 -7.50
CA LEU A 17 11.04 9.11 -8.35
C LEU A 17 11.79 8.99 -9.67
N TYR A 18 12.07 10.12 -10.30
CA TYR A 18 12.83 10.17 -11.56
C TYR A 18 14.19 9.47 -11.41
N ASN A 19 14.87 9.76 -10.31
CA ASN A 19 16.19 9.17 -10.05
C ASN A 19 16.15 7.66 -9.87
N ILE A 20 15.05 7.16 -9.30
CA ILE A 20 14.88 5.72 -9.06
C ILE A 20 14.55 4.99 -10.35
N VAL A 21 13.60 5.50 -11.14
CA VAL A 21 13.06 4.75 -12.28
C VAL A 21 13.74 5.06 -13.59
N GLY A 22 14.39 6.21 -13.71
CA GLY A 22 15.03 6.63 -14.95
C GLY A 22 14.07 7.34 -15.90
N GLU A 23 14.64 7.96 -16.93
CA GLU A 23 13.89 8.82 -17.84
C GLU A 23 12.76 8.10 -18.57
N GLU A 24 13.03 6.92 -19.11
CA GLU A 24 12.04 6.20 -19.91
C GLU A 24 10.83 5.79 -19.08
N LYS A 25 11.08 5.23 -17.92
CA LYS A 25 9.98 4.80 -17.04
C LYS A 25 9.25 6.00 -16.44
N TYR A 26 9.98 7.07 -16.17
CA TYR A 26 9.35 8.30 -15.70
C TYR A 26 8.34 8.83 -16.72
N LYS A 27 8.72 8.85 -18.00
CA LYS A 27 7.82 9.31 -19.06
C LYS A 27 6.59 8.41 -19.16
N LEU A 28 6.79 7.12 -18.98
CA LEU A 28 5.69 6.16 -18.99
C LEU A 28 4.73 6.40 -17.83
N ILE A 29 5.27 6.67 -16.65
CA ILE A 29 4.45 7.01 -15.48
C ILE A 29 3.61 8.26 -15.75
N ILE A 30 4.22 9.29 -16.31
CA ILE A 30 3.51 10.53 -16.63
C ILE A 30 2.39 10.23 -17.64
N LYS A 31 2.67 9.43 -18.65
CA LYS A 31 1.69 9.08 -19.67
C LYS A 31 0.51 8.29 -19.10
N GLU A 32 0.80 7.28 -18.29
CA GLU A 32 -0.22 6.35 -17.79
C GLU A 32 -0.94 6.87 -16.57
N MET A 33 -0.27 7.65 -15.73
CA MET A 33 -0.79 8.05 -14.43
C MET A 33 -0.93 9.56 -14.27
N GLY A 34 -0.55 10.33 -15.28
CA GLY A 34 -0.58 11.79 -15.19
C GLY A 34 -1.98 12.31 -14.90
N GLY A 35 -2.05 13.32 -14.06
CA GLY A 35 -3.32 13.94 -13.67
C GLY A 35 -4.01 13.28 -12.50
N GLY A 36 -3.56 12.09 -12.09
CA GLY A 36 -4.12 11.41 -10.92
C GLY A 36 -3.45 11.87 -9.63
N LEU A 37 -4.13 11.62 -8.53
CA LEU A 37 -3.59 11.84 -7.20
C LEU A 37 -3.35 10.48 -6.56
N TYR A 38 -2.10 10.23 -6.18
CA TYR A 38 -1.70 8.94 -5.63
C TYR A 38 -0.93 9.13 -4.34
N TYR A 39 -1.29 8.36 -3.35
CA TYR A 39 -0.53 8.31 -2.11
C TYR A 39 0.43 7.13 -2.19
N ILE A 40 1.69 7.39 -1.93
CA ILE A 40 2.70 6.32 -1.90
C ILE A 40 2.92 5.97 -0.43
N PRO A 41 2.44 4.81 0.01
CA PRO A 41 2.56 4.43 1.42
C PRO A 41 4.01 4.11 1.80
N THR A 42 4.28 4.19 3.08
CA THR A 42 5.57 3.75 3.61
C THR A 42 5.60 2.23 3.65
N LYS A 43 6.81 1.68 3.82
CA LYS A 43 6.97 0.24 3.97
C LYS A 43 6.17 -0.27 5.16
N ASP A 44 6.21 0.45 6.28
CA ASP A 44 5.46 0.04 7.47
C ASP A 44 3.96 0.00 7.22
N GLU A 45 3.43 0.98 6.49
CA GLU A 45 2.01 1.00 6.14
C GLU A 45 1.63 -0.19 5.27
N LEU A 46 2.51 -0.56 4.33
CA LEU A 46 2.27 -1.73 3.48
C LEU A 46 2.31 -3.03 4.29
N ASP A 47 3.26 -3.12 5.22
CA ASP A 47 3.38 -4.30 6.07
C ASP A 47 2.14 -4.47 6.94
N ILE A 48 1.63 -3.37 7.49
CA ILE A 48 0.40 -3.38 8.30
C ILE A 48 -0.80 -3.79 7.43
N ALA A 49 -0.91 -3.25 6.23
CA ALA A 49 -2.00 -3.59 5.34
C ALA A 49 -1.99 -5.07 4.97
N GLU A 50 -0.81 -5.61 4.71
CA GLU A 50 -0.66 -7.03 4.41
C GLU A 50 -1.01 -7.89 5.62
N ARG A 51 -0.54 -7.50 6.80
CA ARG A 51 -0.89 -8.18 8.05
C ARG A 51 -2.41 -8.22 8.24
N ASP A 52 -3.06 -7.09 8.02
CA ASP A 52 -4.51 -7.00 8.23
C ASP A 52 -5.27 -7.91 7.27
N ARG A 53 -4.82 -8.03 6.03
CA ARG A 53 -5.43 -8.95 5.07
C ARG A 53 -5.26 -10.39 5.51
N GLU A 54 -4.09 -10.75 6.02
CA GLU A 54 -3.84 -12.11 6.51
C GLU A 54 -4.66 -12.43 7.76
N ILE A 55 -4.85 -11.46 8.62
CA ILE A 55 -5.71 -11.61 9.80
C ILE A 55 -7.15 -11.89 9.37
N PHE A 56 -7.65 -11.14 8.40
CA PHE A 56 -8.98 -11.39 7.85
C PHE A 56 -9.08 -12.79 7.28
N GLU A 57 -8.07 -13.21 6.55
CA GLU A 57 -7.99 -14.54 5.97
C GLU A 57 -8.08 -15.62 7.06
N ASP A 58 -7.26 -15.48 8.10
CA ASP A 58 -7.22 -16.45 9.18
C ASP A 58 -8.54 -16.51 9.95
N TYR A 59 -9.08 -15.36 10.32
CA TYR A 59 -10.24 -15.30 11.20
C TYR A 59 -11.56 -15.52 10.46
N ILE A 60 -11.75 -14.85 9.34
CA ILE A 60 -13.04 -14.87 8.64
C ILE A 60 -13.08 -15.99 7.60
N ILE A 61 -12.08 -16.09 6.73
CA ILE A 61 -12.12 -17.06 5.63
C ILE A 61 -11.84 -18.47 6.13
N LYS A 62 -10.76 -18.65 6.90
CA LYS A 62 -10.39 -19.96 7.43
C LYS A 62 -11.20 -20.35 8.66
N GLY A 63 -11.84 -19.38 9.31
CA GLY A 63 -12.65 -19.64 10.49
C GLY A 63 -11.88 -20.00 11.74
N MET A 64 -10.62 -19.57 11.85
CA MET A 64 -9.83 -19.80 13.05
C MET A 64 -10.45 -19.06 14.24
N LYS A 65 -10.34 -19.65 15.43
CA LYS A 65 -10.85 -19.02 16.64
C LYS A 65 -10.11 -17.72 16.92
N ILE A 66 -10.85 -16.70 17.34
CA ILE A 66 -10.30 -15.36 17.53
C ILE A 66 -9.10 -15.34 18.47
N ASN A 67 -9.15 -16.10 19.56
CA ASN A 67 -8.02 -16.14 20.52
C ASN A 67 -6.76 -16.77 19.90
N ARG A 68 -6.94 -17.70 19.00
CA ARG A 68 -5.83 -18.31 18.29
C ARG A 68 -5.17 -17.34 17.31
N VAL A 69 -5.99 -16.59 16.58
CA VAL A 69 -5.49 -15.56 15.66
C VAL A 69 -4.78 -14.47 16.44
N ALA A 70 -5.37 -14.04 17.56
CA ALA A 70 -4.78 -13.02 18.42
C ALA A 70 -3.39 -13.44 18.90
N ARG A 71 -3.26 -14.69 19.32
CA ARG A 71 -1.98 -15.22 19.79
C ARG A 71 -0.95 -15.30 18.67
N LYS A 72 -1.38 -15.75 17.50
CA LYS A 72 -0.50 -15.86 16.34
C LYS A 72 0.11 -14.51 15.96
N TRP A 73 -0.70 -13.46 16.02
CA TRP A 73 -0.27 -12.12 15.58
C TRP A 73 0.15 -11.22 16.74
N GLU A 74 0.14 -11.75 17.97
CA GLU A 74 0.50 -11.02 19.18
C GLU A 74 -0.32 -9.74 19.36
N LEU A 75 -1.62 -9.88 19.11
CA LEU A 75 -2.59 -8.80 19.26
C LEU A 75 -3.71 -9.25 20.20
N SER A 76 -4.50 -8.30 20.70
CA SER A 76 -5.66 -8.65 21.52
C SER A 76 -6.80 -9.14 20.61
N ALA A 77 -7.72 -9.93 21.21
CA ALA A 77 -8.90 -10.37 20.48
C ALA A 77 -9.72 -9.18 19.99
N SER A 78 -9.79 -8.11 20.78
CA SER A 78 -10.47 -6.88 20.39
C SER A 78 -9.88 -6.28 19.12
N MET A 79 -8.55 -6.26 19.00
CA MET A 79 -7.88 -5.76 17.80
C MET A 79 -8.18 -6.64 16.59
N ILE A 80 -8.17 -7.97 16.77
CA ILE A 80 -8.49 -8.88 15.67
C ILE A 80 -9.90 -8.60 15.14
N SER A 81 -10.85 -8.41 16.04
CA SER A 81 -12.24 -8.12 15.66
C SER A 81 -12.32 -6.80 14.87
N LYS A 82 -11.64 -5.76 15.34
CA LYS A 82 -11.64 -4.46 14.68
C LYS A 82 -11.00 -4.52 13.29
N ILE A 83 -9.87 -5.21 13.20
CA ILE A 83 -9.15 -5.36 11.92
C ILE A 83 -10.02 -6.12 10.92
N ALA A 84 -10.63 -7.22 11.37
CA ALA A 84 -11.51 -8.01 10.50
C ALA A 84 -12.70 -7.19 10.02
N GLY A 85 -13.27 -6.37 10.89
CA GLY A 85 -14.38 -5.51 10.52
C GLY A 85 -14.00 -4.48 9.46
N LYS A 86 -12.85 -3.85 9.63
CA LYS A 86 -12.36 -2.87 8.65
C LYS A 86 -12.06 -3.52 7.30
N GLU A 87 -11.45 -4.70 7.31
CA GLU A 87 -11.14 -5.41 6.07
C GLU A 87 -12.42 -5.85 5.35
N ARG A 88 -13.42 -6.27 6.11
CA ARG A 88 -14.71 -6.61 5.54
C ARG A 88 -15.34 -5.40 4.84
N ASP A 89 -15.31 -4.26 5.50
CA ASP A 89 -15.87 -3.03 4.95
C ASP A 89 -15.15 -2.62 3.66
N LYS A 90 -13.84 -2.73 3.63
CA LYS A 90 -13.06 -2.43 2.42
C LYS A 90 -13.46 -3.32 1.25
N ARG A 91 -13.69 -4.60 1.52
CA ARG A 91 -14.05 -5.57 0.47
C ARG A 91 -15.45 -5.37 -0.06
N GLN A 92 -16.32 -4.77 0.73
CA GLN A 92 -17.71 -4.50 0.32
C GLN A 92 -17.85 -3.19 -0.44
N LYS A 93 -16.86 -2.30 -0.34
CA LYS A 93 -16.87 -1.02 -1.02
C LYS A 93 -16.21 -1.14 -2.38
N LYS A 94 -16.99 -1.39 -3.37
CA LYS A 94 -16.50 -1.40 -4.76
C LYS A 94 -17.23 -0.41 -5.59
#